data_8521949f56b7da13fae53d3ae69a0020
#
_entry.id   8521949f56b7da13fae53d3ae69a0020
#
_cell.length_a   1.000
_cell.length_b   1.000
_cell.length_c   1.000
_cell.angle_alpha   90.00
_cell.angle_beta   90.00
_cell.angle_gamma   90.00
#
_symmetry.space_group_name_H-M   'P 1'
#
loop_
_entity.id
_entity.type
_entity.pdbx_description
1 polymer ?
#
loop_
_entity_poly.entity_id
_entity_poly.type
_entity_poly.pdbx_seq_one_letter_code
_entity_poly.pdbx_strand_id
1 'polypeptide(L)'
;HPFDSDLLVLDKDDRITAFDSKHNVRNYWYKNCVNAGIFVFEKKICDYVPEPVKRNLENDVIKGMLEAGEPIYGYCSPEYVKDVGTVDRVNQTLADIERGVIAGKCLRNKQRCIFMDRDGTINRYKGLVYKEEDFTLEDCAIDAIRKINQSGRLGIVITNQPVVARGLCEIEDVENIHKKMETLLGKEGVFLDDVFYCPHHPDKGYPEENPAYKIPCECRKPKTGMIQKAVERYNIDLAGSWMIGDTTMDIQTGINAGMRTALVLTGEAGNDKKYDVKPDLVCRDLLDAVEKILQMD
;
A
#
# COMPACT_ATOMS: atom_id res chain seq x y z
N HIS A 1 4.60 -7.19 11.08
CA HIS A 1 5.81 -6.95 10.29
C HIS A 1 6.31 -8.24 9.66
N PRO A 2 6.70 -8.25 8.36
CA PRO A 2 7.11 -9.48 7.67
C PRO A 2 8.41 -10.10 8.19
N PHE A 3 9.17 -9.44 9.07
CA PHE A 3 10.38 -10.01 9.65
C PHE A 3 10.13 -10.97 10.79
N ASP A 4 9.12 -10.71 11.58
CA ASP A 4 8.79 -11.48 12.79
C ASP A 4 7.47 -12.22 12.67
N SER A 5 6.88 -12.23 11.48
CA SER A 5 5.59 -12.85 11.19
C SER A 5 5.65 -13.70 9.92
N ASP A 6 4.81 -14.73 9.88
CA ASP A 6 4.61 -15.54 8.69
C ASP A 6 3.85 -14.72 7.64
N LEU A 7 4.30 -14.80 6.37
CA LEU A 7 3.64 -14.15 5.25
C LEU A 7 2.50 -15.01 4.73
N LEU A 8 1.43 -14.33 4.34
CA LEU A 8 0.36 -14.91 3.55
C LEU A 8 0.59 -14.57 2.08
N VAL A 9 0.76 -15.57 1.24
CA VAL A 9 0.81 -15.39 -0.21
C VAL A 9 -0.60 -15.47 -0.74
N LEU A 10 -1.11 -14.37 -1.27
CA LEU A 10 -2.46 -14.24 -1.80
C LEU A 10 -2.44 -14.23 -3.33
N ASP A 11 -3.45 -14.81 -3.96
CA ASP A 11 -3.74 -14.61 -5.38
C ASP A 11 -4.60 -13.33 -5.58
N LYS A 12 -5.00 -13.07 -6.83
CA LYS A 12 -5.81 -11.90 -7.21
C LYS A 12 -7.22 -11.85 -6.60
N ASP A 13 -7.70 -12.97 -6.12
CA ASP A 13 -9.04 -13.12 -5.52
C ASP A 13 -8.94 -13.22 -3.98
N ASP A 14 -7.83 -12.77 -3.39
CA ASP A 14 -7.50 -12.84 -1.96
C ASP A 14 -7.45 -14.27 -1.39
N ARG A 15 -7.39 -15.31 -2.24
CA ARG A 15 -7.21 -16.67 -1.79
C ARG A 15 -5.78 -16.90 -1.34
N ILE A 16 -5.61 -17.52 -0.17
CA ILE A 16 -4.28 -17.88 0.34
C ILE A 16 -3.77 -19.06 -0.47
N THR A 17 -2.63 -18.90 -1.12
CA THR A 17 -1.95 -19.94 -1.89
C THR A 17 -0.78 -20.57 -1.13
N ALA A 18 -0.19 -19.82 -0.18
CA ALA A 18 0.87 -20.35 0.68
C ALA A 18 0.98 -19.56 2.00
N PHE A 19 1.47 -20.25 3.02
CA PHE A 19 2.06 -19.68 4.23
C PHE A 19 3.57 -19.75 4.10
N ASP A 20 4.22 -18.60 4.13
CA ASP A 20 5.68 -18.53 4.09
C ASP A 20 6.22 -18.15 5.47
N SER A 21 6.81 -19.14 6.14
CA SER A 21 7.30 -18.98 7.50
C SER A 21 8.37 -17.89 7.59
N LYS A 22 8.32 -17.11 8.66
CA LYS A 22 9.35 -16.11 8.99
C LYS A 22 10.77 -16.68 9.10
N HIS A 23 10.89 -17.99 9.28
CA HIS A 23 12.19 -18.70 9.34
C HIS A 23 12.74 -19.04 7.96
N ASN A 24 11.97 -18.87 6.89
CA ASN A 24 12.42 -19.13 5.53
C ASN A 24 13.24 -17.98 4.99
N VAL A 25 14.24 -18.30 4.16
CA VAL A 25 14.95 -17.30 3.36
C VAL A 25 14.07 -16.92 2.17
N ARG A 26 13.66 -15.66 2.09
CA ARG A 26 12.80 -15.15 1.04
C ARG A 26 13.63 -14.55 -0.09
N ASN A 27 13.70 -15.24 -1.21
CA ASN A 27 14.45 -14.83 -2.40
C ASN A 27 13.52 -14.27 -3.50
N TYR A 28 12.36 -13.73 -3.12
CA TYR A 28 11.36 -13.17 -4.01
C TYR A 28 10.74 -11.91 -3.42
N TRP A 29 10.14 -11.08 -4.25
CA TRP A 29 9.39 -9.91 -3.82
C TRP A 29 7.99 -10.32 -3.36
N TYR A 30 7.52 -9.78 -2.27
CA TYR A 30 6.26 -10.16 -1.65
C TYR A 30 5.45 -8.95 -1.21
N LYS A 31 4.13 -9.12 -1.23
CA LYS A 31 3.21 -8.20 -0.59
C LYS A 31 3.41 -8.26 0.92
N ASN A 32 3.32 -7.11 1.58
CA ASN A 32 3.49 -7.02 3.03
C ASN A 32 2.22 -7.50 3.79
N CYS A 33 1.74 -8.71 3.48
CA CYS A 33 0.59 -9.33 4.10
C CYS A 33 1.03 -10.37 5.11
N VAL A 34 0.84 -10.07 6.40
CA VAL A 34 1.23 -10.95 7.50
C VAL A 34 0.02 -11.55 8.20
N ASN A 35 0.20 -12.73 8.77
CA ASN A 35 -0.81 -13.36 9.60
C ASN A 35 -1.00 -12.56 10.90
N ALA A 36 -2.22 -12.07 11.12
CA ALA A 36 -2.60 -11.33 12.32
C ALA A 36 -3.02 -12.22 13.50
N GLY A 37 -3.07 -13.54 13.31
CA GLY A 37 -3.53 -14.49 14.32
C GLY A 37 -5.04 -14.45 14.59
N ILE A 38 -5.82 -13.87 13.68
CA ILE A 38 -7.27 -13.79 13.77
C ILE A 38 -7.87 -14.64 12.66
N PHE A 39 -8.71 -15.60 13.04
CA PHE A 39 -9.27 -16.57 12.11
C PHE A 39 -10.78 -16.73 12.29
N VAL A 40 -11.49 -16.93 11.20
CA VAL A 40 -12.89 -17.34 11.16
C VAL A 40 -12.97 -18.61 10.36
N PHE A 41 -13.48 -19.67 10.97
CA PHE A 41 -13.54 -20.99 10.35
C PHE A 41 -14.97 -21.50 10.27
N GLU A 42 -15.26 -22.26 9.24
CA GLU A 42 -16.41 -23.16 9.20
C GLU A 42 -16.14 -24.39 10.07
N LYS A 43 -17.21 -25.06 10.51
CA LYS A 43 -17.12 -26.27 11.35
C LYS A 43 -16.24 -27.36 10.71
N LYS A 44 -16.10 -27.36 9.40
CA LYS A 44 -15.28 -28.32 8.63
C LYS A 44 -13.81 -28.37 9.11
N ILE A 45 -13.31 -27.34 9.76
CA ILE A 45 -11.95 -27.35 10.34
C ILE A 45 -11.76 -28.48 11.33
N CYS A 46 -12.86 -28.94 12.02
CA CYS A 46 -12.81 -30.04 12.97
C CYS A 46 -12.41 -31.38 12.31
N ASP A 47 -12.63 -31.54 11.01
CA ASP A 47 -12.24 -32.74 10.25
C ASP A 47 -10.71 -32.85 10.13
N TYR A 48 -10.01 -31.72 10.26
CA TYR A 48 -8.52 -31.62 10.25
C TYR A 48 -7.90 -31.74 11.65
N VAL A 49 -8.74 -31.79 12.69
CA VAL A 49 -8.31 -31.94 14.10
C VAL A 49 -9.12 -33.09 14.75
N PRO A 50 -8.99 -34.34 14.26
CA PRO A 50 -9.85 -35.45 14.70
C PRO A 50 -9.61 -35.88 16.16
N GLU A 51 -8.41 -35.64 16.70
CA GLU A 51 -8.03 -36.07 18.04
C GLU A 51 -7.59 -34.87 18.90
N PRO A 52 -7.84 -34.88 20.22
CA PRO A 52 -7.44 -33.80 21.13
C PRO A 52 -5.92 -33.82 21.43
N VAL A 53 -5.12 -33.72 20.39
CA VAL A 53 -3.64 -33.63 20.46
C VAL A 53 -3.21 -32.22 20.26
N LYS A 54 -2.16 -31.77 20.97
CA LYS A 54 -1.57 -30.45 20.79
C LYS A 54 -1.05 -30.30 19.36
N ARG A 55 -1.59 -29.35 18.62
CA ARG A 55 -1.20 -29.00 17.24
C ARG A 55 -0.96 -27.51 17.12
N ASN A 56 -0.13 -27.12 16.18
CA ASN A 56 -0.01 -25.73 15.76
C ASN A 56 -1.10 -25.47 14.70
N LEU A 57 -1.92 -24.44 14.92
CA LEU A 57 -3.03 -24.12 14.02
C LEU A 57 -2.54 -23.81 12.60
N GLU A 58 -1.51 -22.96 12.47
CA GLU A 58 -1.00 -22.55 11.16
C GLU A 58 -0.23 -23.68 10.46
N ASN A 59 0.74 -24.27 11.14
CA ASN A 59 1.67 -25.21 10.51
C ASN A 59 1.09 -26.63 10.32
N ASP A 60 0.16 -27.05 11.20
CA ASP A 60 -0.36 -28.42 11.16
C ASP A 60 -1.75 -28.46 10.53
N VAL A 61 -2.63 -27.48 10.86
CA VAL A 61 -4.03 -27.54 10.43
C VAL A 61 -4.24 -26.75 9.14
N ILE A 62 -3.93 -25.45 9.14
CA ILE A 62 -4.19 -24.59 7.97
C ILE A 62 -3.34 -25.02 6.78
N LYS A 63 -2.08 -25.38 7.01
CA LYS A 63 -1.22 -25.91 5.95
C LYS A 63 -1.79 -27.20 5.37
N GLY A 64 -2.27 -28.13 6.22
CA GLY A 64 -2.92 -29.35 5.76
C GLY A 64 -4.20 -29.08 4.95
N MET A 65 -4.98 -28.06 5.34
CA MET A 65 -6.16 -27.64 4.57
C MET A 65 -5.77 -27.07 3.20
N LEU A 66 -4.71 -26.26 3.12
CA LEU A 66 -4.21 -25.75 1.85
C LEU A 66 -3.70 -26.87 0.94
N GLU A 67 -2.96 -27.83 1.48
CA GLU A 67 -2.48 -29.01 0.75
C GLU A 67 -3.65 -29.87 0.22
N ALA A 68 -4.75 -29.91 0.96
CA ALA A 68 -5.99 -30.58 0.55
C ALA A 68 -6.80 -29.75 -0.48
N GLY A 69 -6.37 -28.53 -0.83
CA GLY A 69 -7.04 -27.67 -1.81
C GLY A 69 -8.24 -26.90 -1.26
N GLU A 70 -8.42 -26.84 0.07
CA GLU A 70 -9.51 -26.10 0.69
C GLU A 70 -9.39 -24.59 0.39
N PRO A 71 -10.50 -23.91 0.11
CA PRO A 71 -10.50 -22.48 -0.12
C PRO A 71 -10.32 -21.74 1.21
N ILE A 72 -9.18 -21.04 1.34
CA ILE A 72 -8.88 -20.19 2.49
C ILE A 72 -8.59 -18.80 1.93
N TYR A 73 -9.22 -17.77 2.50
CA TYR A 73 -9.09 -16.39 2.04
C TYR A 73 -8.44 -15.51 3.08
N GLY A 74 -7.65 -14.55 2.62
CA GLY A 74 -7.09 -13.50 3.45
C GLY A 74 -8.02 -12.29 3.49
N TYR A 75 -8.22 -11.71 4.67
CA TYR A 75 -8.86 -10.42 4.84
C TYR A 75 -7.81 -9.39 5.23
N CYS A 76 -7.41 -8.54 4.27
CA CYS A 76 -6.47 -7.45 4.52
C CYS A 76 -7.19 -6.30 5.22
N SER A 77 -6.83 -6.03 6.47
CA SER A 77 -7.37 -4.92 7.26
C SER A 77 -6.27 -3.92 7.60
N PRO A 78 -6.52 -2.61 7.47
CA PRO A 78 -5.63 -1.56 7.95
C PRO A 78 -5.82 -1.29 9.44
N GLU A 79 -6.77 -1.93 10.10
CA GLU A 79 -7.04 -1.72 11.52
C GLU A 79 -5.84 -2.15 12.37
N TYR A 80 -5.69 -1.47 13.50
CA TYR A 80 -4.59 -1.76 14.40
C TYR A 80 -4.73 -3.17 15.00
N VAL A 81 -3.79 -4.04 14.70
CA VAL A 81 -3.66 -5.37 15.30
C VAL A 81 -2.25 -5.51 15.85
N LYS A 82 -2.13 -5.84 17.14
CA LYS A 82 -0.84 -6.07 17.79
C LYS A 82 -0.95 -7.16 18.86
N ASP A 83 -0.07 -8.13 18.78
CA ASP A 83 0.13 -9.10 19.84
C ASP A 83 0.86 -8.43 21.02
N VAL A 84 0.33 -8.57 22.23
CA VAL A 84 0.83 -7.97 23.49
C VAL A 84 1.46 -9.02 24.42
N GLY A 85 2.02 -10.07 23.88
CA GLY A 85 2.61 -11.18 24.63
C GLY A 85 3.90 -10.85 25.41
N THR A 86 4.46 -9.64 25.31
CA THR A 86 5.66 -9.20 26.04
C THR A 86 5.45 -7.81 26.64
N VAL A 87 6.21 -7.50 27.73
CA VAL A 87 6.16 -6.20 28.42
C VAL A 87 6.46 -5.05 27.44
N ASP A 88 7.43 -5.22 26.55
CA ASP A 88 7.79 -4.20 25.56
C ASP A 88 6.64 -3.92 24.59
N ARG A 89 5.94 -4.97 24.13
CA ARG A 89 4.76 -4.84 23.27
C ARG A 89 3.59 -4.18 23.98
N VAL A 90 3.39 -4.48 25.28
CA VAL A 90 2.40 -3.76 26.12
C VAL A 90 2.74 -2.27 26.19
N ASN A 91 3.99 -1.91 26.52
CA ASN A 91 4.43 -0.52 26.60
C ASN A 91 4.27 0.22 25.28
N GLN A 92 4.62 -0.41 24.16
CA GLN A 92 4.39 0.15 22.83
C GLN A 92 2.91 0.37 22.55
N THR A 93 2.05 -0.59 22.93
CA THR A 93 0.59 -0.47 22.73
C THR A 93 0.02 0.68 23.56
N LEU A 94 0.48 0.86 24.80
CA LEU A 94 0.08 2.00 25.64
C LEU A 94 0.48 3.34 25.01
N ALA A 95 1.71 3.44 24.50
CA ALA A 95 2.16 4.63 23.78
C ALA A 95 1.35 4.88 22.49
N ASP A 96 0.94 3.82 21.78
CA ASP A 96 0.10 3.92 20.60
C ASP A 96 -1.34 4.37 20.94
N ILE A 97 -1.86 3.98 22.11
CA ILE A 97 -3.14 4.49 22.64
C ILE A 97 -3.03 5.98 22.95
N GLU A 98 -2.00 6.39 23.70
CA GLU A 98 -1.78 7.79 24.09
C GLU A 98 -1.61 8.71 22.88
N ARG A 99 -0.96 8.25 21.82
CA ARG A 99 -0.79 8.98 20.56
C ARG A 99 -2.02 8.96 19.66
N GLY A 100 -3.08 8.23 20.01
CA GLY A 100 -4.30 8.13 19.21
C GLY A 100 -4.18 7.23 17.99
N VAL A 101 -3.09 6.45 17.82
CA VAL A 101 -2.84 5.59 16.66
C VAL A 101 -3.96 4.54 16.50
N ILE A 102 -4.42 3.96 17.61
CA ILE A 102 -5.49 2.94 17.59
C ILE A 102 -6.81 3.56 17.11
N ALA A 103 -7.16 4.74 17.64
CA ALA A 103 -8.37 5.44 17.21
C ALA A 103 -8.28 5.90 15.74
N GLY A 104 -7.10 6.33 15.31
CA GLY A 104 -6.80 6.73 13.94
C GLY A 104 -6.82 5.58 12.92
N LYS A 105 -6.68 4.33 13.37
CA LYS A 105 -6.72 3.12 12.51
C LYS A 105 -7.93 2.22 12.82
N CYS A 106 -9.03 2.79 13.29
CA CYS A 106 -10.29 2.10 13.53
C CYS A 106 -11.30 2.48 12.44
N LEU A 107 -11.74 1.53 11.61
CA LEU A 107 -12.64 1.77 10.47
C LEU A 107 -14.02 2.32 10.87
N ARG A 108 -14.40 2.26 12.15
CA ARG A 108 -15.61 2.95 12.66
C ARG A 108 -15.46 4.48 12.67
N ASN A 109 -14.23 4.96 12.76
CA ASN A 109 -13.91 6.38 12.73
C ASN A 109 -13.57 6.80 11.30
N LYS A 110 -13.71 8.09 11.00
CA LYS A 110 -13.18 8.65 9.76
C LYS A 110 -11.65 8.64 9.83
N GLN A 111 -11.04 8.00 8.81
CA GLN A 111 -9.60 7.85 8.72
C GLN A 111 -8.99 9.06 8.01
N ARG A 112 -7.91 9.61 8.53
CA ARG A 112 -7.07 10.57 7.80
C ARG A 112 -6.02 9.84 7.00
N CYS A 113 -5.79 10.27 5.77
CA CYS A 113 -4.88 9.62 4.85
C CYS A 113 -3.86 10.59 4.26
N ILE A 114 -2.65 10.10 4.04
CA ILE A 114 -1.66 10.71 3.16
C ILE A 114 -1.60 9.84 1.90
N PHE A 115 -2.20 10.34 0.83
CA PHE A 115 -2.07 9.76 -0.49
C PHE A 115 -0.76 10.21 -1.11
N MET A 116 -0.05 9.29 -1.76
CA MET A 116 1.25 9.56 -2.37
C MET A 116 1.28 9.05 -3.80
N ASP A 117 1.89 9.80 -4.72
CA ASP A 117 2.32 9.19 -5.96
C ASP A 117 3.49 8.23 -5.70
N ARG A 118 3.80 7.39 -6.67
CA ARG A 118 4.90 6.43 -6.61
C ARG A 118 6.17 7.02 -7.23
N ASP A 119 6.14 7.24 -8.53
CA ASP A 119 7.32 7.63 -9.31
C ASP A 119 7.67 9.11 -9.08
N GLY A 120 8.89 9.40 -8.69
CA GLY A 120 9.33 10.77 -8.32
C GLY A 120 8.91 11.22 -6.92
N THR A 121 8.19 10.39 -6.16
CA THR A 121 7.74 10.69 -4.80
C THR A 121 8.27 9.66 -3.81
N ILE A 122 7.94 8.37 -3.99
CA ILE A 122 8.43 7.25 -3.16
C ILE A 122 9.70 6.65 -3.75
N ASN A 123 9.73 6.50 -5.08
CA ASN A 123 10.92 6.03 -5.79
C ASN A 123 11.49 7.10 -6.71
N ARG A 124 12.79 6.98 -6.96
CA ARG A 124 13.53 7.87 -7.83
C ARG A 124 12.93 7.88 -9.22
N TYR A 125 12.73 9.08 -9.74
CA TYR A 125 12.20 9.27 -11.08
C TYR A 125 13.23 8.83 -12.14
N LYS A 126 12.80 7.91 -13.01
CA LYS A 126 13.59 7.44 -14.16
C LYS A 126 12.73 7.40 -15.44
N GLY A 127 11.71 8.26 -15.52
CA GLY A 127 10.70 8.17 -16.56
C GLY A 127 9.72 7.03 -16.26
N LEU A 128 9.51 6.16 -17.25
CA LEU A 128 8.61 5.01 -17.08
C LEU A 128 9.35 3.83 -16.43
N VAL A 129 8.97 3.47 -15.22
CA VAL A 129 9.53 2.33 -14.49
C VAL A 129 8.65 1.10 -14.78
N TYR A 130 9.14 0.20 -15.61
CA TYR A 130 8.46 -1.05 -16.04
C TYR A 130 9.30 -2.30 -15.84
N LYS A 131 10.53 -2.15 -15.32
CA LYS A 131 11.41 -3.25 -14.91
C LYS A 131 11.75 -3.14 -13.45
N GLU A 132 11.88 -4.27 -12.79
CA GLU A 132 12.22 -4.32 -11.37
C GLU A 132 13.56 -3.66 -11.04
N GLU A 133 14.58 -3.84 -11.90
CA GLU A 133 15.92 -3.27 -11.72
C GLU A 133 15.93 -1.74 -11.72
N ASP A 134 14.96 -1.11 -12.39
CA ASP A 134 14.87 0.36 -12.47
C ASP A 134 14.21 0.97 -11.23
N PHE A 135 13.53 0.16 -10.41
CA PHE A 135 12.89 0.64 -9.19
C PHE A 135 13.90 0.79 -8.05
N THR A 136 14.03 2.01 -7.54
CA THR A 136 14.89 2.35 -6.40
C THR A 136 14.16 3.38 -5.53
N LEU A 137 14.03 3.11 -4.23
CA LEU A 137 13.42 4.06 -3.28
C LEU A 137 14.20 5.38 -3.24
N GLU A 138 13.48 6.49 -3.00
CA GLU A 138 14.09 7.75 -2.58
C GLU A 138 14.72 7.57 -1.20
N ASP A 139 15.83 8.26 -0.94
CA ASP A 139 16.59 8.11 0.31
C ASP A 139 15.74 8.49 1.54
N CYS A 140 14.80 9.40 1.36
CA CYS A 140 13.90 9.86 2.42
C CYS A 140 12.63 9.01 2.61
N ALA A 141 12.33 8.06 1.70
CA ALA A 141 11.04 7.37 1.66
C ALA A 141 10.76 6.57 2.93
N ILE A 142 11.77 5.86 3.44
CA ILE A 142 11.65 5.02 4.65
C ILE A 142 11.28 5.87 5.86
N ASP A 143 11.98 6.99 6.09
CA ASP A 143 11.73 7.85 7.24
C ASP A 143 10.39 8.59 7.13
N ALA A 144 10.02 8.99 5.92
CA ALA A 144 8.72 9.60 5.67
C ALA A 144 7.57 8.61 5.99
N ILE A 145 7.63 7.39 5.47
CA ILE A 145 6.60 6.36 5.71
C ILE A 145 6.58 5.95 7.18
N ARG A 146 7.74 5.87 7.85
CA ARG A 146 7.82 5.63 9.30
C ARG A 146 7.04 6.67 10.10
N LYS A 147 7.17 7.96 9.77
CA LYS A 147 6.40 9.03 10.40
C LYS A 147 4.90 8.90 10.13
N ILE A 148 4.50 8.54 8.91
CA ILE A 148 3.09 8.26 8.58
C ILE A 148 2.57 7.11 9.45
N ASN A 149 3.29 5.99 9.53
CA ASN A 149 2.88 4.84 10.33
C ASN A 149 2.74 5.18 11.83
N GLN A 150 3.56 6.09 12.34
CA GLN A 150 3.53 6.53 13.74
C GLN A 150 2.45 7.57 14.04
N SER A 151 1.91 8.23 13.02
CA SER A 151 0.91 9.30 13.17
C SER A 151 -0.52 8.81 13.30
N GLY A 152 -0.78 7.52 13.06
CA GLY A 152 -2.14 6.98 12.98
C GLY A 152 -2.86 7.27 11.67
N ARG A 153 -2.24 8.01 10.73
CA ARG A 153 -2.77 8.22 9.38
C ARG A 153 -2.53 7.01 8.50
N LEU A 154 -3.40 6.81 7.53
CA LEU A 154 -3.16 5.84 6.46
C LEU A 154 -2.10 6.39 5.49
N GLY A 155 -1.22 5.52 5.00
CA GLY A 155 -0.29 5.81 3.91
C GLY A 155 -0.68 5.00 2.68
N ILE A 156 -1.27 5.63 1.68
CA ILE A 156 -1.80 4.96 0.49
C ILE A 156 -1.16 5.51 -0.78
N VAL A 157 -0.71 4.61 -1.64
CA VAL A 157 -0.18 4.98 -2.96
C VAL A 157 -1.30 5.02 -3.99
N ILE A 158 -1.32 6.09 -4.81
CA ILE A 158 -2.17 6.19 -6.00
C ILE A 158 -1.32 6.60 -7.20
N THR A 159 -1.12 5.71 -8.16
CA THR A 159 -0.17 5.92 -9.26
C THR A 159 -0.74 5.59 -10.63
N ASN A 160 -0.37 6.39 -11.64
CA ASN A 160 -0.66 6.10 -13.05
C ASN A 160 0.47 5.25 -13.64
N GLN A 161 0.15 4.04 -14.08
CA GLN A 161 1.10 3.11 -14.68
C GLN A 161 0.75 2.82 -16.15
N PRO A 162 0.97 3.78 -17.06
CA PRO A 162 0.61 3.63 -18.46
C PRO A 162 1.47 2.62 -19.22
N VAL A 163 2.47 2.06 -18.59
CA VAL A 163 3.43 1.11 -19.16
C VAL A 163 2.75 -0.12 -19.75
N VAL A 164 1.67 -0.59 -19.10
CA VAL A 164 0.84 -1.71 -19.59
C VAL A 164 0.07 -1.31 -20.86
N ALA A 165 -0.61 -0.16 -20.82
CA ALA A 165 -1.33 0.34 -22.01
C ALA A 165 -0.39 0.63 -23.18
N ARG A 166 0.87 0.94 -22.93
CA ARG A 166 1.91 1.16 -23.94
C ARG A 166 2.57 -0.12 -24.43
N GLY A 167 2.20 -1.29 -23.88
CA GLY A 167 2.77 -2.58 -24.25
C GLY A 167 4.24 -2.77 -23.85
N LEU A 168 4.72 -2.01 -22.84
CA LEU A 168 6.10 -2.11 -22.36
C LEU A 168 6.29 -3.25 -21.37
N CYS A 169 5.22 -3.65 -20.68
CA CYS A 169 5.20 -4.75 -19.73
C CYS A 169 3.77 -5.25 -19.51
N GLU A 170 3.63 -6.37 -18.83
CA GLU A 170 2.36 -6.93 -18.41
C GLU A 170 1.93 -6.40 -17.01
N ILE A 171 0.70 -6.70 -16.60
CA ILE A 171 0.18 -6.32 -15.27
C ILE A 171 1.03 -6.91 -14.16
N GLU A 172 1.44 -8.16 -14.32
CA GLU A 172 2.25 -8.90 -13.37
C GLU A 172 3.60 -8.22 -13.10
N ASP A 173 4.21 -7.57 -14.09
CA ASP A 173 5.46 -6.83 -13.93
C ASP A 173 5.25 -5.60 -13.04
N VAL A 174 4.15 -4.87 -13.24
CA VAL A 174 3.78 -3.73 -12.38
C VAL A 174 3.52 -4.20 -10.95
N GLU A 175 2.81 -5.30 -10.76
CA GLU A 175 2.55 -5.87 -9.44
C GLU A 175 3.84 -6.35 -8.76
N ASN A 176 4.80 -6.91 -9.52
CA ASN A 176 6.11 -7.29 -8.98
C ASN A 176 6.94 -6.09 -8.55
N ILE A 177 6.88 -4.97 -9.28
CA ILE A 177 7.49 -3.71 -8.85
C ILE A 177 6.85 -3.22 -7.53
N HIS A 178 5.53 -3.31 -7.38
CA HIS A 178 4.85 -2.96 -6.12
C HIS A 178 5.25 -3.91 -4.99
N LYS A 179 5.33 -5.23 -5.24
CA LYS A 179 5.85 -6.20 -4.25
C LYS A 179 7.30 -5.87 -3.84
N LYS A 180 8.15 -5.47 -4.81
CA LYS A 180 9.51 -5.01 -4.51
C LYS A 180 9.49 -3.79 -3.58
N MET A 181 8.66 -2.80 -3.88
CA MET A 181 8.49 -1.62 -3.03
C MET A 181 8.08 -2.01 -1.61
N GLU A 182 7.02 -2.80 -1.47
CA GLU A 182 6.55 -3.26 -0.16
C GLU A 182 7.59 -4.10 0.59
N THR A 183 8.34 -4.96 -0.12
CA THR A 183 9.42 -5.77 0.47
C THR A 183 10.55 -4.89 1.00
N LEU A 184 10.98 -3.88 0.22
CA LEU A 184 12.05 -2.97 0.64
C LEU A 184 11.64 -2.15 1.86
N LEU A 185 10.43 -1.61 1.86
CA LEU A 185 9.86 -0.88 3.01
C LEU A 185 9.70 -1.79 4.23
N GLY A 186 9.16 -2.98 4.03
CA GLY A 186 8.97 -3.97 5.07
C GLY A 186 10.28 -4.35 5.76
N LYS A 187 11.39 -4.51 5.02
CA LYS A 187 12.73 -4.78 5.59
C LYS A 187 13.19 -3.71 6.58
N GLU A 188 12.71 -2.50 6.45
CA GLU A 188 13.00 -1.38 7.35
C GLU A 188 11.89 -1.18 8.42
N GLY A 189 10.96 -2.13 8.53
CA GLY A 189 9.89 -2.11 9.52
C GLY A 189 8.83 -1.04 9.27
N VAL A 190 8.65 -0.59 8.02
CA VAL A 190 7.62 0.36 7.60
C VAL A 190 6.72 -0.25 6.54
N PHE A 191 5.51 0.27 6.39
CA PHE A 191 4.51 -0.30 5.49
C PHE A 191 3.59 0.76 4.88
N LEU A 192 3.02 0.41 3.74
CA LEU A 192 1.90 1.11 3.11
C LEU A 192 0.60 0.38 3.46
N ASP A 193 -0.47 1.14 3.68
CA ASP A 193 -1.78 0.54 3.97
C ASP A 193 -2.43 -0.02 2.68
N ASP A 194 -2.18 0.59 1.52
CA ASP A 194 -2.59 0.06 0.21
C ASP A 194 -1.84 0.70 -0.96
N VAL A 195 -1.94 0.07 -2.13
CA VAL A 195 -1.41 0.57 -3.40
C VAL A 195 -2.47 0.44 -4.49
N PHE A 196 -2.99 1.57 -4.95
CA PHE A 196 -3.90 1.63 -6.09
C PHE A 196 -3.15 2.14 -7.33
N TYR A 197 -3.36 1.50 -8.46
CA TYR A 197 -2.74 1.93 -9.70
C TYR A 197 -3.71 1.91 -10.88
N CYS A 198 -3.43 2.73 -11.87
CA CYS A 198 -4.18 2.79 -13.12
C CYS A 198 -3.29 2.33 -14.27
N PRO A 199 -3.55 1.17 -14.89
CA PRO A 199 -2.79 0.68 -16.03
C PRO A 199 -3.22 1.30 -17.38
N HIS A 200 -4.31 2.08 -17.39
CA HIS A 200 -4.93 2.60 -18.61
C HIS A 200 -4.25 3.89 -19.11
N HIS A 201 -4.29 4.06 -20.45
CA HIS A 201 -3.91 5.30 -21.11
C HIS A 201 -4.76 5.51 -22.37
N PRO A 202 -5.59 6.55 -22.46
CA PRO A 202 -6.51 6.72 -23.57
C PRO A 202 -5.82 7.12 -24.90
N ASP A 203 -4.65 7.79 -24.81
CA ASP A 203 -3.97 8.31 -25.99
C ASP A 203 -3.34 7.18 -26.80
N LYS A 204 -3.50 7.26 -28.12
CA LYS A 204 -2.98 6.30 -29.12
C LYS A 204 -1.68 6.81 -29.75
N GLY A 205 -0.99 5.94 -30.48
CA GLY A 205 0.19 6.31 -31.26
C GLY A 205 1.50 5.72 -30.77
N TYR A 206 1.45 4.71 -29.92
CA TYR A 206 2.62 3.94 -29.50
C TYR A 206 2.69 2.62 -30.27
N PRO A 207 3.89 2.21 -30.77
CA PRO A 207 4.01 1.06 -31.68
C PRO A 207 3.49 -0.27 -31.13
N GLU A 208 3.62 -0.47 -29.80
CA GLU A 208 3.32 -1.75 -29.11
C GLU A 208 2.13 -1.64 -28.16
N GLU A 209 1.14 -0.76 -28.50
CA GLU A 209 -0.02 -0.54 -27.64
C GLU A 209 -0.79 -1.83 -27.31
N ASN A 210 -1.19 -1.94 -26.03
CA ASN A 210 -2.12 -2.97 -25.59
C ASN A 210 -3.56 -2.44 -25.66
N PRO A 211 -4.39 -2.89 -26.65
CA PRO A 211 -5.73 -2.35 -26.85
C PRO A 211 -6.66 -2.52 -25.67
N ALA A 212 -6.46 -3.55 -24.82
CA ALA A 212 -7.28 -3.81 -23.65
C ALA A 212 -7.16 -2.71 -22.59
N TYR A 213 -6.03 -2.00 -22.56
CA TYR A 213 -5.76 -0.93 -21.59
C TYR A 213 -5.75 0.47 -22.23
N LYS A 214 -5.94 0.56 -23.55
CA LYS A 214 -6.03 1.84 -24.31
C LYS A 214 -7.45 2.40 -24.27
N ILE A 215 -7.98 2.55 -23.07
CA ILE A 215 -9.35 2.96 -22.83
C ILE A 215 -9.42 4.18 -21.88
N PRO A 216 -10.44 5.04 -22.02
CA PRO A 216 -10.77 6.01 -20.99
C PRO A 216 -11.26 5.27 -19.74
N CYS A 217 -10.90 5.78 -18.56
CA CYS A 217 -11.29 5.19 -17.29
C CYS A 217 -11.47 6.27 -16.22
N GLU A 218 -12.06 5.91 -15.09
CA GLU A 218 -12.23 6.80 -13.94
C GLU A 218 -11.05 6.73 -12.95
N CYS A 219 -10.19 5.71 -13.06
CA CYS A 219 -9.06 5.54 -12.14
C CYS A 219 -7.84 6.43 -12.46
N ARG A 220 -7.65 6.82 -13.73
CA ARG A 220 -6.46 7.58 -14.15
C ARG A 220 -6.48 9.01 -13.59
N LYS A 221 -5.45 9.38 -12.82
CA LYS A 221 -5.20 10.77 -12.39
C LYS A 221 -5.23 11.73 -13.59
N PRO A 222 -5.88 12.90 -13.53
CA PRO A 222 -6.38 13.57 -12.33
C PRO A 222 -7.81 13.20 -11.92
N LYS A 223 -8.41 12.14 -12.49
CA LYS A 223 -9.67 11.60 -11.99
C LYS A 223 -9.47 10.92 -10.63
N THR A 224 -10.53 10.86 -9.84
CA THR A 224 -10.47 10.47 -8.43
C THR A 224 -10.86 9.02 -8.15
N GLY A 225 -11.05 8.18 -9.19
CA GLY A 225 -11.57 6.83 -9.02
C GLY A 225 -10.72 5.92 -8.11
N MET A 226 -9.37 6.07 -8.11
CA MET A 226 -8.52 5.35 -7.16
C MET A 226 -8.75 5.83 -5.72
N ILE A 227 -8.89 7.15 -5.53
CA ILE A 227 -9.17 7.75 -4.22
C ILE A 227 -10.54 7.30 -3.71
N GLN A 228 -11.57 7.28 -4.57
CA GLN A 228 -12.91 6.84 -4.18
C GLN A 228 -12.93 5.39 -3.71
N LYS A 229 -12.22 4.49 -4.40
CA LYS A 229 -12.05 3.11 -3.95
C LYS A 229 -11.40 3.03 -2.57
N ALA A 230 -10.38 3.85 -2.31
CA ALA A 230 -9.76 3.93 -1.00
C ALA A 230 -10.72 4.48 0.07
N VAL A 231 -11.52 5.50 -0.26
CA VAL A 231 -12.54 6.06 0.66
C VAL A 231 -13.57 5.02 1.06
N GLU A 232 -14.07 4.25 0.10
CA GLU A 232 -15.03 3.17 0.36
C GLU A 232 -14.44 2.08 1.24
N ARG A 233 -13.20 1.68 0.95
CA ARG A 233 -12.52 0.59 1.68
C ARG A 233 -12.11 0.97 3.09
N TYR A 234 -11.69 2.22 3.31
CA TYR A 234 -11.03 2.65 4.54
C TYR A 234 -11.75 3.76 5.29
N ASN A 235 -12.98 4.10 4.91
CA ASN A 235 -13.78 5.17 5.56
C ASN A 235 -13.01 6.49 5.69
N ILE A 236 -12.36 6.96 4.61
CA ILE A 236 -11.46 8.11 4.64
C ILE A 236 -12.21 9.44 4.72
N ASP A 237 -11.71 10.36 5.55
CA ASP A 237 -12.05 11.78 5.56
C ASP A 237 -11.12 12.53 4.59
N LEU A 238 -11.63 12.90 3.43
CA LEU A 238 -10.85 13.60 2.42
C LEU A 238 -10.45 15.00 2.85
N ALA A 239 -11.31 15.72 3.59
CA ALA A 239 -11.01 17.07 4.05
C ALA A 239 -9.84 17.11 5.05
N GLY A 240 -9.67 16.03 5.84
CA GLY A 240 -8.53 15.85 6.75
C GLY A 240 -7.33 15.15 6.11
N SER A 241 -7.36 14.87 4.79
CA SER A 241 -6.35 14.11 4.08
C SER A 241 -5.52 14.96 3.13
N TRP A 242 -4.41 14.39 2.65
CA TRP A 242 -3.47 15.08 1.77
C TRP A 242 -3.12 14.24 0.55
N MET A 243 -2.88 14.91 -0.58
CA MET A 243 -2.24 14.32 -1.76
C MET A 243 -0.84 14.88 -1.91
N ILE A 244 0.17 13.99 -1.94
CA ILE A 244 1.57 14.33 -2.19
C ILE A 244 1.98 13.75 -3.54
N GLY A 245 2.61 14.55 -4.38
CA GLY A 245 3.16 14.11 -5.66
C GLY A 245 4.14 15.11 -6.24
N ASP A 246 4.85 14.71 -7.28
CA ASP A 246 5.86 15.52 -7.95
C ASP A 246 5.36 16.24 -9.20
N THR A 247 4.10 15.98 -9.62
CA THR A 247 3.51 16.56 -10.84
C THR A 247 2.31 17.46 -10.57
N THR A 248 2.04 18.39 -11.51
CA THR A 248 0.81 19.21 -11.47
C THR A 248 -0.46 18.34 -11.59
N MET A 249 -0.35 17.15 -12.18
CA MET A 249 -1.44 16.16 -12.26
C MET A 249 -1.81 15.64 -10.88
N ASP A 250 -0.86 15.40 -9.99
CA ASP A 250 -1.11 14.95 -8.61
C ASP A 250 -1.82 16.04 -7.82
N ILE A 251 -1.35 17.28 -7.94
CA ILE A 251 -1.98 18.43 -7.32
C ILE A 251 -3.42 18.59 -7.79
N GLN A 252 -3.66 18.51 -9.10
CA GLN A 252 -5.01 18.55 -9.65
C GLN A 252 -5.88 17.38 -9.13
N THR A 253 -5.29 16.20 -8.94
CA THR A 253 -6.02 15.03 -8.37
C THR A 253 -6.47 15.30 -6.95
N GLY A 254 -5.59 15.86 -6.11
CA GLY A 254 -5.93 16.25 -4.73
C GLY A 254 -7.03 17.30 -4.68
N ILE A 255 -6.94 18.34 -5.52
CA ILE A 255 -7.95 19.39 -5.64
C ILE A 255 -9.31 18.78 -6.07
N ASN A 256 -9.32 17.91 -7.10
CA ASN A 256 -10.55 17.26 -7.58
C ASN A 256 -11.20 16.38 -6.52
N ALA A 257 -10.41 15.84 -5.59
CA ALA A 257 -10.90 15.02 -4.47
C ALA A 257 -11.28 15.85 -3.23
N GLY A 258 -11.05 17.16 -3.23
CA GLY A 258 -11.33 18.03 -2.08
C GLY A 258 -10.31 17.88 -0.93
N MET A 259 -9.10 17.49 -1.25
CA MET A 259 -7.98 17.33 -0.31
C MET A 259 -7.01 18.52 -0.39
N ARG A 260 -6.22 18.69 0.67
CA ARG A 260 -5.03 19.53 0.63
C ARG A 260 -3.92 18.85 -0.17
N THR A 261 -2.99 19.62 -0.70
CA THR A 261 -1.99 19.13 -1.67
C THR A 261 -0.57 19.59 -1.31
N ALA A 262 0.40 18.71 -1.55
CA ALA A 262 1.81 19.03 -1.40
C ALA A 262 2.59 18.58 -2.65
N LEU A 263 3.27 19.54 -3.28
CA LEU A 263 4.19 19.29 -4.38
C LEU A 263 5.59 19.02 -3.82
N VAL A 264 6.18 17.89 -4.20
CA VAL A 264 7.58 17.61 -3.89
C VAL A 264 8.48 18.00 -5.07
N LEU A 265 9.69 18.46 -4.75
CA LEU A 265 10.67 18.92 -5.75
C LEU A 265 11.61 17.79 -6.22
N THR A 266 11.33 16.55 -5.85
CA THR A 266 11.87 15.35 -6.47
C THR A 266 11.14 15.09 -7.80
N GLY A 267 11.62 14.16 -8.61
CA GLY A 267 10.98 13.80 -9.87
C GLY A 267 10.80 14.97 -10.86
N GLU A 268 9.59 15.15 -11.35
CA GLU A 268 9.25 16.23 -12.30
C GLU A 268 9.18 17.61 -11.63
N ALA A 269 9.05 17.71 -10.31
CA ALA A 269 9.00 18.97 -9.57
C ALA A 269 8.00 19.99 -10.13
N GLY A 270 6.85 19.54 -10.63
CA GLY A 270 5.81 20.36 -11.27
C GLY A 270 6.13 20.81 -12.70
N ASN A 271 7.24 20.33 -13.30
CA ASN A 271 7.63 20.71 -14.66
C ASN A 271 6.81 20.04 -15.76
N ASP A 272 5.94 19.08 -15.42
CA ASP A 272 4.97 18.50 -16.35
C ASP A 272 3.99 19.55 -16.91
N LYS A 273 3.72 20.63 -16.19
CA LYS A 273 2.92 21.82 -16.59
C LYS A 273 1.60 21.47 -17.30
N LYS A 274 1.00 20.32 -16.92
CA LYS A 274 -0.25 19.87 -17.53
C LYS A 274 -1.47 20.61 -17.00
N TYR A 275 -1.37 21.12 -15.77
CA TYR A 275 -2.44 21.83 -15.10
C TYR A 275 -1.91 23.12 -14.49
N ASP A 276 -2.69 24.21 -14.63
CA ASP A 276 -2.42 25.48 -13.95
C ASP A 276 -3.02 25.43 -12.55
N VAL A 277 -2.27 24.85 -11.61
CA VAL A 277 -2.70 24.62 -10.23
C VAL A 277 -1.65 25.09 -9.25
N LYS A 278 -2.13 25.51 -8.07
CA LYS A 278 -1.27 25.92 -6.96
C LYS A 278 -1.41 24.90 -5.82
N PRO A 279 -0.32 24.22 -5.41
CA PRO A 279 -0.33 23.37 -4.24
C PRO A 279 -0.44 24.18 -2.94
N ASP A 280 -0.97 23.57 -1.87
CA ASP A 280 -0.98 24.18 -0.53
C ASP A 280 0.42 24.24 0.07
N LEU A 281 1.26 23.24 -0.22
CA LEU A 281 2.65 23.18 0.18
C LEU A 281 3.56 22.88 -1.01
N VAL A 282 4.76 23.47 -0.98
CA VAL A 282 5.90 23.07 -1.82
C VAL A 282 6.99 22.58 -0.87
N CYS A 283 7.46 21.37 -1.09
CA CYS A 283 8.35 20.64 -0.20
C CYS A 283 9.54 20.10 -0.98
N ARG A 284 10.68 20.01 -0.32
CA ARG A 284 11.91 19.50 -0.93
C ARG A 284 11.76 18.05 -1.41
N ASP A 285 11.18 17.20 -0.56
CA ASP A 285 11.03 15.76 -0.74
C ASP A 285 9.83 15.23 0.08
N LEU A 286 9.58 13.93 0.01
CA LEU A 286 8.48 13.28 0.72
C LEU A 286 8.59 13.47 2.25
N LEU A 287 9.79 13.40 2.82
CA LEU A 287 9.97 13.55 4.27
C LEU A 287 9.62 14.96 4.73
N ASP A 288 10.10 15.98 4.02
CA ASP A 288 9.78 17.40 4.30
C ASP A 288 8.26 17.64 4.20
N ALA A 289 7.59 17.03 3.21
CA ALA A 289 6.14 17.11 3.06
C ALA A 289 5.41 16.49 4.26
N VAL A 290 5.77 15.27 4.63
CA VAL A 290 5.16 14.56 5.77
C VAL A 290 5.38 15.31 7.07
N GLU A 291 6.59 15.80 7.34
CA GLU A 291 6.89 16.57 8.55
C GLU A 291 6.05 17.83 8.67
N LYS A 292 5.93 18.61 7.59
CA LYS A 292 5.10 19.83 7.56
C LYS A 292 3.60 19.49 7.76
N ILE A 293 3.12 18.44 7.10
CA ILE A 293 1.72 17.99 7.24
C ILE A 293 1.41 17.61 8.69
N LEU A 294 2.28 16.84 9.33
CA LEU A 294 2.08 16.40 10.70
C LEU A 294 2.23 17.51 11.74
N GLN A 295 2.87 18.64 11.40
CA GLN A 295 2.95 19.83 12.25
C GLN A 295 1.72 20.74 12.12
N MET A 296 0.91 20.58 11.07
CA MET A 296 -0.29 21.38 10.82
C MET A 296 -1.55 20.82 11.48
N ASP A 297 -1.47 19.65 12.06
CA ASP A 297 -2.54 18.93 12.77
C ASP A 297 -2.52 19.19 14.27
#